data_4ec03742517d228ed2c2513f8d82f14b
#
_entry.id   4ec03742517d228ed2c2513f8d82f14b
#
_cell.length_a   1.000
_cell.length_b   1.000
_cell.length_c   1.000
_cell.angle_alpha   90.00
_cell.angle_beta   90.00
_cell.angle_gamma   90.00
#
_symmetry.space_group_name_H-M   'P 1'
#
loop_
_entity.id
_entity.type
_entity.pdbx_description
1 polymer ?
#
loop_
_entity_poly.entity_id
_entity_poly.type
_entity_poly.pdbx_seq_one_letter_code
_entity_poly.pdbx_strand_id
1 'polypeptide(L)'
;FLLDIGLVSAAFFAAHALRDTLLPALGLAGLEGGLYPVATYLPLLPLALAIWSVLLWSSGRYRSHRTVPVLDEAAAIVRITVTASILFLLIVWAFRLDERLLDDDRLSRIWIALFAFLTGALLLSEKLALRISSRYVRAHGFNYRTVLIVGANEGARSIAASILGHRFWGYRVAGYVADEDEAM
;
A
#
# COMPACT_ATOMS: atom_id res chain seq x y z
N PHE A 1 4.30 2.14 -7.57
CA PHE A 1 4.64 0.75 -7.92
C PHE A 1 6.09 0.39 -7.53
N LEU A 2 7.12 1.05 -8.08
CA LEU A 2 8.52 0.74 -7.73
C LEU A 2 8.80 0.85 -6.23
N LEU A 3 8.23 1.86 -5.58
CA LEU A 3 8.32 2.00 -4.13
C LEU A 3 7.67 0.83 -3.40
N ASP A 4 6.49 0.40 -3.84
CA ASP A 4 5.80 -0.75 -3.23
C ASP A 4 6.65 -2.03 -3.33
N ILE A 5 7.27 -2.29 -4.49
CA ILE A 5 8.18 -3.43 -4.70
C ILE A 5 9.42 -3.32 -3.79
N GLY A 6 9.96 -2.11 -3.66
CA GLY A 6 11.06 -1.85 -2.72
C GLY A 6 10.66 -2.14 -1.27
N LEU A 7 9.44 -1.77 -0.87
CA LEU A 7 8.92 -2.05 0.47
C LEU A 7 8.68 -3.54 0.72
N VAL A 8 8.18 -4.28 -0.28
CA VAL A 8 8.06 -5.75 -0.18
C VAL A 8 9.43 -6.39 0.00
N SER A 9 10.44 -5.94 -0.77
CA SER A 9 11.82 -6.40 -0.61
C SER A 9 12.37 -6.07 0.77
N ALA A 10 12.17 -4.85 1.24
CA ALA A 10 12.61 -4.42 2.57
C ALA A 10 11.95 -5.24 3.68
N ALA A 11 10.64 -5.52 3.56
CA ALA A 11 9.91 -6.38 4.49
C ALA A 11 10.47 -7.80 4.53
N PHE A 12 10.86 -8.35 3.37
CA PHE A 12 11.46 -9.68 3.27
C PHE A 12 12.75 -9.79 4.10
N PHE A 13 13.68 -8.86 3.89
CA PHE A 13 14.93 -8.83 4.63
C PHE A 13 14.74 -8.46 6.11
N ALA A 14 13.85 -7.53 6.40
CA ALA A 14 13.53 -7.14 7.77
C ALA A 14 12.90 -8.28 8.57
N ALA A 15 12.00 -9.06 7.96
CA ALA A 15 11.42 -10.24 8.59
C ALA A 15 12.48 -11.29 8.94
N HIS A 16 13.46 -11.50 8.04
CA HIS A 16 14.57 -12.39 8.31
C HIS A 16 15.42 -11.88 9.48
N ALA A 17 15.86 -10.63 9.44
CA ALA A 17 16.67 -10.03 10.50
C ALA A 17 15.95 -10.02 11.85
N LEU A 18 14.66 -9.68 11.88
CA LEU A 18 13.85 -9.69 13.10
C LEU A 18 13.80 -11.10 13.72
N ARG A 19 13.52 -12.11 12.89
CA ARG A 19 13.38 -13.49 13.35
C ARG A 19 14.72 -14.08 13.81
N ASP A 20 15.79 -13.77 13.10
CA ASP A 20 17.12 -14.37 13.34
C ASP A 20 17.86 -13.70 14.50
N THR A 21 17.74 -12.38 14.63
CA THR A 21 18.55 -11.62 15.60
C THR A 21 17.73 -11.02 16.74
N LEU A 22 16.67 -10.27 16.43
CA LEU A 22 15.97 -9.48 17.44
C LEU A 22 15.10 -10.34 18.37
N LEU A 23 14.29 -11.26 17.84
CA LEU A 23 13.40 -12.07 18.64
C LEU A 23 14.15 -13.01 19.61
N PRO A 24 15.25 -13.70 19.20
CA PRO A 24 16.07 -14.45 20.13
C PRO A 24 16.71 -13.57 21.22
N ALA A 25 17.18 -12.37 20.87
CA ALA A 25 17.75 -11.42 21.82
C ALA A 25 16.75 -10.94 22.90
N LEU A 26 15.45 -10.98 22.60
CA LEU A 26 14.39 -10.66 23.54
C LEU A 26 14.00 -11.83 24.46
N GLY A 27 14.68 -12.99 24.35
CA GLY A 27 14.45 -14.16 25.20
C GLY A 27 13.07 -14.80 25.04
N LEU A 28 12.45 -14.67 23.86
CA LEU A 28 11.15 -15.28 23.60
C LEU A 28 11.33 -16.79 23.44
N ALA A 29 10.84 -17.55 24.39
CA ALA A 29 10.93 -19.01 24.43
C ALA A 29 10.38 -19.65 23.15
N GLY A 30 11.10 -20.68 22.65
CA GLY A 30 10.75 -21.40 21.42
C GLY A 30 11.29 -20.78 20.14
N LEU A 31 12.08 -19.70 20.22
CA LEU A 31 12.76 -19.05 19.08
C LEU A 31 14.27 -19.31 19.03
N GLU A 32 14.75 -20.24 19.85
CA GLU A 32 16.17 -20.53 20.04
C GLU A 32 16.86 -21.15 18.82
N GLY A 33 16.10 -21.67 17.85
CA GLY A 33 16.64 -22.12 16.57
C GLY A 33 16.89 -20.95 15.63
N GLY A 34 18.15 -20.71 15.24
CA GLY A 34 18.51 -19.74 14.20
C GLY A 34 17.86 -20.07 12.86
N LEU A 35 17.67 -19.06 12.02
CA LEU A 35 17.29 -19.27 10.62
C LEU A 35 18.53 -19.70 9.80
N TYR A 36 18.28 -20.36 8.68
CA TYR A 36 19.30 -20.49 7.65
C TYR A 36 19.79 -19.12 7.18
N PRO A 37 21.01 -19.00 6.67
CA PRO A 37 21.50 -17.74 6.13
C PRO A 37 20.51 -17.13 5.14
N VAL A 38 20.42 -15.81 5.11
CA VAL A 38 19.50 -15.08 4.22
C VAL A 38 19.65 -15.49 2.75
N ALA A 39 20.84 -15.89 2.34
CA ALA A 39 21.13 -16.39 1.00
C ALA A 39 20.25 -17.58 0.60
N THR A 40 19.91 -18.44 1.53
CA THR A 40 19.05 -19.62 1.31
C THR A 40 17.59 -19.19 1.00
N TYR A 41 17.14 -18.06 1.53
CA TYR A 41 15.81 -17.52 1.28
C TYR A 41 15.73 -16.69 -0.01
N LEU A 42 16.85 -16.21 -0.56
CA LEU A 42 16.88 -15.35 -1.75
C LEU A 42 16.09 -15.91 -2.96
N PRO A 43 16.08 -17.21 -3.26
CA PRO A 43 15.27 -17.75 -4.36
C PRO A 43 13.76 -17.54 -4.18
N LEU A 44 13.29 -17.33 -2.95
CA LEU A 44 11.88 -17.03 -2.66
C LEU A 44 11.50 -15.55 -2.92
N LEU A 45 12.48 -14.66 -2.95
CA LEU A 45 12.25 -13.23 -3.17
C LEU A 45 11.62 -12.94 -4.54
N PRO A 46 12.13 -13.44 -5.68
CA PRO A 46 11.48 -13.23 -6.97
C PRO A 46 10.03 -13.72 -7.01
N LEU A 47 9.74 -14.86 -6.38
CA LEU A 47 8.38 -15.39 -6.25
C LEU A 47 7.48 -14.43 -5.46
N ALA A 48 7.95 -13.96 -4.31
CA ALA A 48 7.22 -12.98 -3.51
C ALA A 48 6.97 -11.70 -4.32
N LEU A 49 8.00 -11.13 -4.96
CA LEU A 49 7.87 -9.93 -5.76
C LEU A 49 6.90 -10.11 -6.93
N ALA A 50 6.90 -11.25 -7.60
CA ALA A 50 5.97 -11.55 -8.68
C ALA A 50 4.51 -11.55 -8.18
N ILE A 51 4.23 -12.25 -7.09
CA ILE A 51 2.88 -12.35 -6.51
C ILE A 51 2.37 -10.95 -6.11
N TRP A 52 3.16 -10.22 -5.31
CA TRP A 52 2.77 -8.87 -4.86
C TRP A 52 2.63 -7.91 -6.03
N SER A 53 3.53 -7.95 -7.02
CA SER A 53 3.44 -7.11 -8.22
C SER A 53 2.15 -7.33 -8.99
N VAL A 54 1.79 -8.58 -9.25
CA VAL A 54 0.56 -8.93 -9.97
C VAL A 54 -0.67 -8.45 -9.21
N LEU A 55 -0.76 -8.71 -7.90
CA LEU A 55 -1.92 -8.32 -7.09
C LEU A 55 -2.02 -6.80 -6.91
N LEU A 56 -0.91 -6.11 -6.69
CA LEU A 56 -0.88 -4.65 -6.60
C LEU A 56 -1.27 -4.01 -7.94
N TRP A 57 -0.76 -4.53 -9.05
CA TRP A 57 -1.09 -4.02 -10.38
C TRP A 57 -2.56 -4.27 -10.74
N SER A 58 -3.05 -5.49 -10.56
CA SER A 58 -4.44 -5.87 -10.87
C SER A 58 -5.49 -5.15 -10.03
N SER A 59 -5.11 -4.65 -8.85
CA SER A 59 -6.02 -3.91 -7.96
C SER A 59 -6.44 -2.54 -8.49
N GLY A 60 -5.86 -2.07 -9.61
CA GLY A 60 -6.17 -0.77 -10.21
C GLY A 60 -5.78 0.45 -9.37
N ARG A 61 -5.04 0.27 -8.28
CA ARG A 61 -4.73 1.29 -7.28
C ARG A 61 -3.81 2.41 -7.78
N TYR A 62 -3.12 2.20 -8.89
CA TYR A 62 -2.26 3.21 -9.52
C TYR A 62 -3.02 4.24 -10.35
N ARG A 63 -4.35 4.09 -10.46
CA ARG A 63 -5.22 5.12 -11.03
C ARG A 63 -5.50 6.18 -9.94
N SER A 64 -5.48 7.45 -10.32
CA SER A 64 -5.67 8.58 -9.39
C SER A 64 -7.11 8.60 -8.85
N HIS A 65 -7.32 8.09 -7.64
CA HIS A 65 -8.58 8.17 -6.92
C HIS A 65 -8.45 9.19 -5.79
N ARG A 66 -8.84 10.45 -6.03
CA ARG A 66 -8.74 11.54 -5.04
C ARG A 66 -9.78 11.43 -3.91
N THR A 67 -10.84 10.65 -4.12
CA THR A 67 -12.05 10.63 -3.28
C THR A 67 -12.24 9.34 -2.47
N VAL A 68 -11.34 8.35 -2.63
CA VAL A 68 -11.47 7.06 -1.91
C VAL A 68 -11.29 7.28 -0.39
N PRO A 69 -12.19 6.77 0.46
CA PRO A 69 -12.01 6.78 1.92
C PRO A 69 -10.73 6.07 2.36
N VAL A 70 -10.13 6.52 3.47
CA VAL A 70 -8.89 5.90 4.02
C VAL A 70 -9.10 4.45 4.39
N LEU A 71 -10.27 4.15 4.96
CA LEU A 71 -10.63 2.79 5.39
C LEU A 71 -10.70 1.81 4.22
N ASP A 72 -11.28 2.21 3.09
CA ASP A 72 -11.36 1.36 1.90
C ASP A 72 -9.98 1.09 1.30
N GLU A 73 -9.11 2.09 1.37
CA GLU A 73 -7.73 1.94 0.95
C GLU A 73 -6.96 0.97 1.86
N ALA A 74 -7.09 1.12 3.17
CA ALA A 74 -6.49 0.23 4.14
C ALA A 74 -7.02 -1.21 4.00
N ALA A 75 -8.34 -1.38 3.90
CA ALA A 75 -8.96 -2.69 3.72
C ALA A 75 -8.49 -3.40 2.43
N ALA A 76 -8.30 -2.64 1.35
CA ALA A 76 -7.78 -3.19 0.11
C ALA A 76 -6.32 -3.64 0.23
N ILE A 77 -5.45 -2.90 0.95
CA ILE A 77 -4.07 -3.30 1.19
C ILE A 77 -4.02 -4.56 2.05
N VAL A 78 -4.81 -4.61 3.12
CA VAL A 78 -4.91 -5.81 3.98
C VAL A 78 -5.35 -7.02 3.15
N ARG A 79 -6.37 -6.87 2.31
CA ARG A 79 -6.85 -7.95 1.43
C ARG A 79 -5.77 -8.42 0.46
N ILE A 80 -5.06 -7.49 -0.20
CA ILE A 80 -3.96 -7.82 -1.10
C ILE A 80 -2.86 -8.57 -0.34
N THR A 81 -2.45 -8.08 0.82
CA THR A 81 -1.38 -8.70 1.62
C THR A 81 -1.77 -10.11 2.07
N VAL A 82 -2.98 -10.29 2.57
CA VAL A 82 -3.49 -11.61 2.98
C VAL A 82 -3.56 -12.57 1.79
N THR A 83 -4.13 -12.13 0.66
CA THR A 83 -4.22 -12.95 -0.56
C THR A 83 -2.84 -13.31 -1.09
N ALA A 84 -1.92 -12.35 -1.13
CA ALA A 84 -0.53 -12.58 -1.56
C ALA A 84 0.19 -13.57 -0.66
N SER A 85 0.02 -13.44 0.66
CA SER A 85 0.64 -14.36 1.63
C SER A 85 0.09 -15.78 1.50
N ILE A 86 -1.22 -15.93 1.29
CA ILE A 86 -1.83 -17.23 1.05
C ILE A 86 -1.31 -17.84 -0.26
N LEU A 87 -1.27 -17.09 -1.35
CA LEU A 87 -0.74 -17.56 -2.63
C LEU A 87 0.74 -17.95 -2.53
N PHE A 88 1.53 -17.13 -1.85
CA PHE A 88 2.94 -17.41 -1.60
C PHE A 88 3.11 -18.74 -0.87
N LEU A 89 2.37 -18.96 0.23
CA LEU A 89 2.39 -20.22 0.99
C LEU A 89 1.94 -21.40 0.15
N LEU A 90 0.86 -21.25 -0.62
CA LEU A 90 0.34 -22.33 -1.49
C LEU A 90 1.36 -22.75 -2.55
N ILE A 91 2.06 -21.77 -3.17
CA ILE A 91 3.07 -22.06 -4.18
C ILE A 91 4.29 -22.73 -3.53
N VAL A 92 4.77 -22.20 -2.40
CA VAL A 92 5.88 -22.82 -1.66
C VAL A 92 5.56 -24.25 -1.31
N TRP A 93 4.38 -24.51 -0.78
CA TRP A 93 3.92 -25.85 -0.42
C TRP A 93 3.73 -26.77 -1.64
N ALA A 94 3.03 -26.30 -2.70
CA ALA A 94 2.71 -27.11 -3.88
C ALA A 94 3.97 -27.58 -4.64
N PHE A 95 5.00 -26.73 -4.68
CA PHE A 95 6.27 -27.02 -5.35
C PHE A 95 7.33 -27.56 -4.39
N ARG A 96 6.99 -27.75 -3.11
CA ARG A 96 7.91 -28.19 -2.05
C ARG A 96 9.22 -27.40 -2.03
N LEU A 97 9.10 -26.05 -2.18
CA LEU A 97 10.24 -25.17 -2.26
C LEU A 97 11.01 -25.09 -0.94
N ASP A 98 10.32 -25.25 0.18
CA ASP A 98 10.91 -25.34 1.51
C ASP A 98 11.87 -26.52 1.62
N GLU A 99 11.47 -27.74 1.26
CA GLU A 99 12.32 -28.92 1.29
C GLU A 99 13.50 -28.83 0.31
N ARG A 100 13.31 -28.22 -0.85
CA ARG A 100 14.37 -28.04 -1.87
C ARG A 100 15.43 -27.02 -1.48
N LEU A 101 15.08 -26.02 -0.68
CA LEU A 101 15.96 -24.92 -0.32
C LEU A 101 16.58 -25.08 1.06
N LEU A 102 15.94 -25.85 1.97
CA LEU A 102 16.29 -25.93 3.37
C LEU A 102 16.68 -27.36 3.81
N ASP A 103 17.20 -28.18 2.90
CA ASP A 103 17.68 -29.55 3.18
C ASP A 103 16.70 -30.37 4.05
N ASP A 104 15.44 -30.50 3.59
CA ASP A 104 14.32 -31.16 4.28
C ASP A 104 13.78 -30.43 5.53
N ASP A 105 14.27 -29.25 5.84
CA ASP A 105 13.71 -28.43 6.90
C ASP A 105 12.53 -27.57 6.39
N ARG A 106 11.68 -27.11 7.28
CA ARG A 106 10.51 -26.31 6.92
C ARG A 106 10.76 -24.82 7.08
N LEU A 107 10.19 -24.02 6.20
CA LEU A 107 10.19 -22.56 6.35
C LEU A 107 9.61 -22.16 7.71
N SER A 108 10.31 -21.26 8.39
CA SER A 108 9.87 -20.73 9.67
C SER A 108 8.51 -20.03 9.54
N ARG A 109 7.50 -20.57 10.23
CA ARG A 109 6.14 -19.98 10.26
C ARG A 109 6.17 -18.56 10.79
N ILE A 110 7.05 -18.28 11.74
CA ILE A 110 7.22 -16.95 12.33
C ILE A 110 7.81 -15.99 11.31
N TRP A 111 8.80 -16.42 10.51
CA TRP A 111 9.33 -15.61 9.44
C TRP A 111 8.26 -15.23 8.41
N ILE A 112 7.41 -16.19 8.01
CA ILE A 112 6.32 -15.95 7.07
C ILE A 112 5.31 -14.96 7.65
N ALA A 113 4.92 -15.13 8.93
CA ALA A 113 4.00 -14.21 9.61
C ALA A 113 4.58 -12.80 9.73
N LEU A 114 5.87 -12.68 10.06
CA LEU A 114 6.57 -11.40 10.11
C LEU A 114 6.66 -10.75 8.73
N PHE A 115 6.98 -11.53 7.70
CA PHE A 115 7.04 -11.01 6.34
C PHE A 115 5.68 -10.46 5.88
N ALA A 116 4.59 -11.21 6.11
CA ALA A 116 3.24 -10.77 5.79
C ALA A 116 2.86 -9.50 6.59
N PHE A 117 3.11 -9.50 7.89
CA PHE A 117 2.81 -8.36 8.76
C PHE A 117 3.60 -7.11 8.37
N LEU A 118 4.92 -7.23 8.20
CA LEU A 118 5.78 -6.11 7.83
C LEU A 118 5.43 -5.56 6.45
N THR A 119 5.15 -6.44 5.49
CA THR A 119 4.71 -6.00 4.15
C THR A 119 3.43 -5.18 4.24
N GLY A 120 2.42 -5.67 4.95
CA GLY A 120 1.16 -4.94 5.16
C GLY A 120 1.38 -3.61 5.88
N ALA A 121 2.16 -3.60 6.94
CA ALA A 121 2.45 -2.41 7.73
C ALA A 121 3.22 -1.35 6.92
N LEU A 122 4.23 -1.76 6.15
CA LEU A 122 5.02 -0.86 5.31
C LEU A 122 4.18 -0.27 4.16
N LEU A 123 3.38 -1.09 3.47
CA LEU A 123 2.50 -0.62 2.41
C LEU A 123 1.41 0.33 2.95
N LEU A 124 0.83 0.04 4.11
CA LEU A 124 -0.14 0.91 4.75
C LEU A 124 0.49 2.24 5.17
N SER A 125 1.65 2.21 5.81
CA SER A 125 2.34 3.42 6.26
C SER A 125 2.76 4.30 5.09
N GLU A 126 3.23 3.71 4.00
CA GLU A 126 3.59 4.43 2.77
C GLU A 126 2.36 5.14 2.17
N LYS A 127 1.23 4.44 2.01
CA LYS A 127 0.02 5.05 1.44
C LYS A 127 -0.53 6.15 2.36
N LEU A 128 -0.49 5.94 3.67
CA LEU A 128 -0.89 6.95 4.63
C LEU A 128 0.03 8.18 4.58
N ALA A 129 1.35 7.97 4.52
CA ALA A 129 2.33 9.04 4.41
C ALA A 129 2.14 9.85 3.11
N LEU A 130 1.98 9.19 1.96
CA LEU A 130 1.70 9.85 0.69
C LEU A 130 0.40 10.66 0.73
N ARG A 131 -0.62 10.14 1.41
CA ARG A 131 -1.90 10.83 1.55
C ARG A 131 -1.80 12.06 2.43
N ILE A 132 -1.13 11.95 3.58
CA ILE A 132 -0.89 13.08 4.49
C ILE A 132 -0.07 14.15 3.77
N SER A 133 1.04 13.76 3.12
CA SER A 133 1.89 14.67 2.36
C SER A 133 1.12 15.35 1.23
N SER A 134 0.30 14.62 0.48
CA SER A 134 -0.52 15.19 -0.59
C SER A 134 -1.57 16.18 -0.07
N ARG A 135 -2.17 15.92 1.11
CA ARG A 135 -3.10 16.83 1.76
C ARG A 135 -2.38 18.10 2.22
N TYR A 136 -1.21 17.92 2.84
CA TYR A 136 -0.39 19.05 3.30
C TYR A 136 0.01 19.96 2.15
N VAL A 137 0.54 19.42 1.05
CA VAL A 137 0.95 20.16 -0.14
C VAL A 137 -0.24 20.92 -0.74
N ARG A 138 -1.42 20.30 -0.82
CA ARG A 138 -2.64 20.96 -1.33
C ARG A 138 -3.15 22.06 -0.40
N ALA A 139 -3.09 21.86 0.90
CA ALA A 139 -3.49 22.88 1.87
C ALA A 139 -2.62 24.15 1.78
N HIS A 140 -1.36 24.00 1.36
CA HIS A 140 -0.44 25.11 1.14
C HIS A 140 -0.51 25.72 -0.27
N GLY A 141 -1.54 25.37 -1.06
CA GLY A 141 -1.80 26.00 -2.35
C GLY A 141 -0.98 25.42 -3.52
N PHE A 142 -0.37 24.25 -3.35
CA PHE A 142 0.32 23.54 -4.42
C PHE A 142 -0.54 22.39 -4.98
N ASN A 143 -0.29 22.02 -6.25
CA ASN A 143 -0.95 20.90 -6.93
C ASN A 143 -2.50 20.98 -6.92
N TYR A 144 -3.04 22.19 -7.17
CA TYR A 144 -4.47 22.39 -7.37
C TYR A 144 -4.85 22.28 -8.85
N ARG A 145 -6.13 21.97 -9.10
CA ARG A 145 -6.73 22.03 -10.44
C ARG A 145 -7.75 23.16 -10.48
N THR A 146 -7.64 23.99 -11.48
CA THR A 146 -8.63 25.03 -11.75
C THR A 146 -9.86 24.39 -12.39
N VAL A 147 -11.03 24.68 -11.85
CA VAL A 147 -12.32 24.21 -12.36
C VAL A 147 -13.19 25.41 -12.73
N LEU A 148 -13.90 25.28 -13.84
CA LEU A 148 -14.99 26.17 -14.24
C LEU A 148 -16.32 25.49 -13.90
N ILE A 149 -17.26 26.20 -13.31
CA ILE A 149 -18.57 25.69 -12.95
C ILE A 149 -19.54 26.15 -14.04
N VAL A 150 -20.23 25.18 -14.67
CA VAL A 150 -21.24 25.46 -15.69
C VAL A 150 -22.59 25.66 -15.00
N GLY A 151 -23.22 26.79 -15.28
CA GLY A 151 -24.46 27.26 -14.67
C GLY A 151 -24.25 28.31 -13.60
N ALA A 152 -25.25 29.15 -13.35
CA ALA A 152 -25.27 30.21 -12.32
C ALA A 152 -26.34 29.99 -11.26
N ASN A 153 -27.01 28.83 -11.26
CA ASN A 153 -28.10 28.49 -10.36
C ASN A 153 -27.60 28.19 -8.92
N GLU A 154 -28.54 28.00 -8.00
CA GLU A 154 -28.23 27.69 -6.58
C GLU A 154 -27.36 26.42 -6.42
N GLY A 155 -27.56 25.42 -7.27
CA GLY A 155 -26.75 24.20 -7.30
C GLY A 155 -25.26 24.51 -7.61
N ALA A 156 -25.00 25.35 -8.61
CA ALA A 156 -23.65 25.78 -8.97
C ALA A 156 -22.97 26.55 -7.82
N ARG A 157 -23.72 27.43 -7.12
CA ARG A 157 -23.22 28.15 -5.95
C ARG A 157 -22.91 27.22 -4.78
N SER A 158 -23.77 26.22 -4.53
CA SER A 158 -23.54 25.20 -3.50
C SER A 158 -22.28 24.37 -3.76
N ILE A 159 -22.05 23.95 -5.02
CA ILE A 159 -20.84 23.25 -5.44
C ILE A 159 -19.61 24.12 -5.22
N ALA A 160 -19.65 25.39 -5.62
CA ALA A 160 -18.55 26.32 -5.39
C ALA A 160 -18.25 26.52 -3.90
N ALA A 161 -19.27 26.68 -3.08
CA ALA A 161 -19.13 26.81 -1.62
C ALA A 161 -18.50 25.55 -1.02
N SER A 162 -18.90 24.37 -1.48
CA SER A 162 -18.31 23.08 -1.06
C SER A 162 -16.83 22.98 -1.44
N ILE A 163 -16.46 23.40 -2.64
CA ILE A 163 -15.05 23.43 -3.10
C ILE A 163 -14.22 24.41 -2.26
N LEU A 164 -14.73 25.60 -2.01
CA LEU A 164 -14.05 26.64 -1.21
C LEU A 164 -13.89 26.22 0.25
N GLY A 165 -14.88 25.49 0.82
CA GLY A 165 -14.85 24.97 2.18
C GLY A 165 -13.81 23.84 2.37
N HIS A 166 -13.43 23.15 1.30
CA HIS A 166 -12.55 21.99 1.36
C HIS A 166 -11.25 22.17 0.59
N ARG A 167 -10.39 23.08 1.04
CA ARG A 167 -9.11 23.41 0.39
C ARG A 167 -8.21 22.19 0.11
N PHE A 168 -8.32 21.15 0.92
CA PHE A 168 -7.55 19.90 0.76
C PHE A 168 -7.99 19.04 -0.44
N TRP A 169 -9.15 19.34 -1.08
CA TRP A 169 -9.53 18.68 -2.33
C TRP A 169 -8.63 19.09 -3.50
N GLY A 170 -7.94 20.22 -3.37
CA GLY A 170 -7.03 20.72 -4.40
C GLY A 170 -7.75 21.18 -5.67
N TYR A 171 -8.95 21.74 -5.51
CA TYR A 171 -9.68 22.45 -6.56
C TYR A 171 -9.72 23.95 -6.27
N ARG A 172 -9.60 24.74 -7.34
CA ARG A 172 -9.75 26.19 -7.30
C ARG A 172 -10.79 26.59 -8.33
N VAL A 173 -11.84 27.26 -7.89
CA VAL A 173 -12.89 27.79 -8.79
C VAL A 173 -12.31 28.99 -9.54
N ALA A 174 -12.26 28.93 -10.89
CA ALA A 174 -11.84 30.03 -11.75
C ALA A 174 -12.99 30.99 -12.07
N GLY A 175 -14.21 30.46 -12.09
CA GLY A 175 -15.41 31.24 -12.41
C GLY A 175 -16.58 30.36 -12.76
N TYR A 176 -17.64 31.01 -13.19
CA TYR A 176 -18.87 30.38 -13.67
C TYR A 176 -18.98 30.62 -15.18
N VAL A 177 -19.49 29.63 -15.88
CA VAL A 177 -19.93 29.76 -17.29
C VAL A 177 -21.43 29.61 -17.28
N ALA A 178 -22.16 30.69 -17.46
CA ALA A 178 -23.61 30.70 -17.59
C ALA A 178 -24.01 31.05 -19.01
N ASP A 179 -25.13 30.50 -19.50
CA ASP A 179 -25.73 30.95 -20.74
C ASP A 179 -26.43 32.30 -20.48
N GLU A 180 -26.58 33.14 -21.49
CA GLU A 180 -27.17 34.50 -21.33
C GLU A 180 -28.56 34.45 -20.70
N ASP A 181 -29.32 33.38 -20.89
CA ASP A 181 -30.67 33.18 -20.32
C ASP A 181 -30.65 32.83 -18.81
N GLU A 182 -29.54 32.38 -18.24
CA GLU A 182 -29.39 32.09 -16.79
C GLU A 182 -28.80 33.26 -16.00
N ALA A 183 -28.37 34.32 -16.65
CA ALA A 183 -27.69 35.46 -16.04
C ALA A 183 -28.65 36.60 -15.62
N MET A 184 -29.93 36.50 -15.98
CA MET A 184 -31.01 37.42 -15.54
C MET A 184 -31.78 36.83 -14.38
#